data_49c8dcadf2e0c040c9efa68a1997b402
#
_entry.id   49c8dcadf2e0c040c9efa68a1997b402
#
_cell.length_a   1.000
_cell.length_b   1.000
_cell.length_c   1.000
_cell.angle_alpha   90.00
_cell.angle_beta   90.00
_cell.angle_gamma   90.00
#
_symmetry.space_group_name_H-M   'P 1'
#
loop_
_entity.id
_entity.type
_entity.pdbx_description
1 polymer ?
#
loop_
_entity_poly.entity_id
_entity_poly.type
_entity_poly.pdbx_seq_one_letter_code
_entity_poly.pdbx_strand_id
1 'polypeptide(L)'
;MNIHRSKLHRRTSGGSAIVETPGALLILLVFILFPLLSLIGLAAKYACCYSLHQLQLREASLIAASAANAEDGPIKRSIPESWLQSGMGQFADLAVAIPDTVLSYKEGTRSANGTQDQFVVIETAFKLKPFISVSVPGLSSVPGLNEPFPVLFRSQTALENPSNRMR
;
A
#
# COMPACT_ATOMS: atom_id res chain seq x y z
N MET A 1 -66.64 4.66 -50.94
CA MET A 1 -66.12 4.89 -49.60
C MET A 1 -64.76 4.21 -49.46
N ASN A 2 -63.65 4.92 -49.82
CA ASN A 2 -62.31 4.37 -49.88
C ASN A 2 -61.56 4.64 -48.63
N ILE A 3 -61.28 3.62 -47.82
CA ILE A 3 -60.52 3.70 -46.60
C ILE A 3 -59.05 3.57 -46.95
N HIS A 4 -58.33 4.70 -46.93
CA HIS A 4 -56.87 4.75 -47.05
C HIS A 4 -56.24 4.17 -45.76
N ARG A 5 -55.74 2.93 -45.81
CA ARG A 5 -54.89 2.35 -44.80
C ARG A 5 -53.48 2.98 -44.89
N SER A 6 -53.15 3.94 -44.02
CA SER A 6 -51.81 4.44 -43.86
C SER A 6 -50.91 3.34 -43.26
N LYS A 7 -49.98 2.80 -44.07
CA LYS A 7 -48.91 1.92 -43.58
C LYS A 7 -48.00 2.70 -42.68
N LEU A 8 -48.14 2.52 -41.40
CA LEU A 8 -47.12 2.93 -40.38
C LEU A 8 -45.80 2.22 -40.72
N HIS A 9 -44.88 2.97 -41.28
CA HIS A 9 -43.49 2.52 -41.43
C HIS A 9 -42.90 2.35 -40.04
N ARG A 10 -42.83 1.10 -39.57
CA ARG A 10 -42.03 0.71 -38.40
C ARG A 10 -40.57 1.04 -38.75
N ARG A 11 -40.06 2.17 -38.28
CA ARG A 11 -38.63 2.46 -38.24
C ARG A 11 -37.95 1.37 -37.43
N THR A 12 -37.25 0.48 -38.14
CA THR A 12 -36.38 -0.52 -37.51
C THR A 12 -35.21 0.24 -36.90
N SER A 13 -35.15 0.27 -35.56
CA SER A 13 -34.10 0.93 -34.74
C SER A 13 -32.79 0.15 -34.76
N GLY A 14 -32.38 -0.37 -35.92
CA GLY A 14 -31.14 -1.15 -36.06
C GLY A 14 -29.82 -0.33 -35.97
N GLY A 15 -29.92 1.01 -35.90
CA GLY A 15 -28.73 1.87 -35.86
C GLY A 15 -28.35 2.42 -34.49
N SER A 16 -29.22 2.26 -33.47
CA SER A 16 -29.05 2.81 -32.13
C SER A 16 -27.94 2.11 -31.34
N ALA A 17 -27.84 0.80 -31.44
CA ALA A 17 -26.88 0.03 -30.63
C ALA A 17 -25.41 0.38 -30.90
N ILE A 18 -25.04 0.70 -32.14
CA ILE A 18 -23.65 1.06 -32.49
C ILE A 18 -23.27 2.43 -31.92
N VAL A 19 -24.23 3.36 -31.81
CA VAL A 19 -23.99 4.70 -31.30
C VAL A 19 -23.93 4.72 -29.76
N GLU A 20 -24.62 3.79 -29.08
CA GLU A 20 -24.66 3.68 -27.62
C GLU A 20 -23.42 2.95 -27.03
N THR A 21 -22.80 2.08 -27.86
CA THR A 21 -21.62 1.28 -27.42
C THR A 21 -20.43 2.13 -26.96
N PRO A 22 -20.00 3.20 -27.66
CA PRO A 22 -18.89 4.04 -27.21
C PRO A 22 -19.16 4.73 -25.88
N GLY A 23 -20.39 5.19 -25.63
CA GLY A 23 -20.77 5.80 -24.35
C GLY A 23 -20.75 4.81 -23.21
N ALA A 24 -21.29 3.63 -23.39
CA ALA A 24 -21.27 2.56 -22.40
C ALA A 24 -19.83 2.10 -22.10
N LEU A 25 -18.98 2.01 -23.13
CA LEU A 25 -17.58 1.63 -23.00
C LEU A 25 -16.77 2.69 -22.24
N LEU A 26 -17.04 3.97 -22.48
CA LEU A 26 -16.43 5.08 -21.76
C LEU A 26 -16.81 5.06 -20.27
N ILE A 27 -18.08 4.80 -19.96
CA ILE A 27 -18.57 4.66 -18.59
C ILE A 27 -17.86 3.49 -17.90
N LEU A 28 -17.79 2.33 -18.56
CA LEU A 28 -17.08 1.14 -18.05
C LEU A 28 -15.61 1.47 -17.75
N LEU A 29 -14.92 2.13 -18.69
CA LEU A 29 -13.51 2.49 -18.56
C LEU A 29 -13.27 3.45 -17.39
N VAL A 30 -14.08 4.51 -17.26
CA VAL A 30 -13.91 5.52 -16.22
C VAL A 30 -14.30 4.99 -14.85
N PHE A 31 -15.44 4.29 -14.72
CA PHE A 31 -15.98 3.92 -13.41
C PHE A 31 -15.53 2.54 -12.91
N ILE A 32 -15.02 1.68 -13.77
CA ILE A 32 -14.58 0.33 -13.39
C ILE A 32 -13.07 0.17 -13.59
N LEU A 33 -12.55 0.43 -14.78
CA LEU A 33 -11.15 0.15 -15.10
C LEU A 33 -10.19 1.05 -14.33
N PHE A 34 -10.43 2.37 -14.25
CA PHE A 34 -9.53 3.27 -13.52
C PHE A 34 -9.46 2.99 -12.02
N PRO A 35 -10.58 2.80 -11.30
CA PRO A 35 -10.52 2.38 -9.90
C PRO A 35 -9.79 1.04 -9.71
N LEU A 36 -10.01 0.07 -10.60
CA LEU A 36 -9.33 -1.22 -10.54
C LEU A 36 -7.81 -1.08 -10.72
N LEU A 37 -7.35 -0.30 -11.69
CA LEU A 37 -5.93 0.00 -11.89
C LEU A 37 -5.32 0.73 -10.69
N SER A 38 -6.06 1.65 -10.08
CA SER A 38 -5.62 2.34 -8.87
C SER A 38 -5.45 1.39 -7.69
N LEU A 39 -6.37 0.44 -7.51
CA LEU A 39 -6.26 -0.59 -6.47
C LEU A 39 -5.07 -1.52 -6.69
N ILE A 40 -4.83 -1.95 -7.94
CA ILE A 40 -3.66 -2.77 -8.29
C ILE A 40 -2.36 -2.01 -8.02
N GLY A 41 -2.29 -0.74 -8.42
CA GLY A 41 -1.14 0.12 -8.15
C GLY A 41 -0.90 0.33 -6.66
N LEU A 42 -1.96 0.53 -5.87
CA LEU A 42 -1.88 0.65 -4.42
C LEU A 42 -1.40 -0.65 -3.77
N ALA A 43 -1.90 -1.81 -4.22
CA ALA A 43 -1.46 -3.12 -3.73
C ALA A 43 0.03 -3.37 -4.03
N ALA A 44 0.52 -2.97 -5.21
CA ALA A 44 1.93 -3.06 -5.55
C ALA A 44 2.80 -2.14 -4.66
N LYS A 45 2.37 -0.89 -4.42
CA LYS A 45 3.04 0.03 -3.48
C LYS A 45 3.07 -0.53 -2.05
N TYR A 46 1.96 -1.12 -1.60
CA TYR A 46 1.88 -1.81 -0.31
C TYR A 46 2.93 -2.92 -0.19
N ALA A 47 3.06 -3.77 -1.21
CA ALA A 47 4.06 -4.84 -1.24
C ALA A 47 5.51 -4.31 -1.20
N CYS A 48 5.79 -3.19 -1.88
CA CYS A 48 7.09 -2.52 -1.80
C CYS A 48 7.38 -2.03 -0.37
N CYS A 49 6.42 -1.38 0.30
CA CYS A 49 6.58 -0.93 1.69
C CYS A 49 6.75 -2.10 2.67
N TYR A 50 6.03 -3.21 2.43
CA TYR A 50 6.20 -4.42 3.21
C TYR A 50 7.61 -4.99 3.09
N SER A 51 8.24 -4.90 1.90
CA SER A 51 9.64 -5.34 1.72
C SER A 51 10.62 -4.51 2.58
N LEU A 52 10.44 -3.18 2.66
CA LEU A 52 11.23 -2.34 3.55
C LEU A 52 11.04 -2.74 5.02
N HIS A 53 9.79 -2.92 5.45
CA HIS A 53 9.47 -3.36 6.80
C HIS A 53 10.17 -4.68 7.17
N GLN A 54 10.20 -5.66 6.24
CA GLN A 54 10.90 -6.94 6.43
C GLN A 54 12.43 -6.77 6.51
N LEU A 55 13.01 -5.88 5.71
CA LEU A 55 14.43 -5.55 5.79
C LEU A 55 14.79 -4.96 7.16
N GLN A 56 13.99 -3.99 7.65
CA GLN A 56 14.17 -3.40 8.97
C GLN A 56 14.05 -4.45 10.09
N LEU A 57 13.04 -5.33 10.00
CA LEU A 57 12.80 -6.39 10.99
C LEU A 57 13.99 -7.37 11.06
N ARG A 58 14.48 -7.79 9.89
CA ARG A 58 15.65 -8.68 9.81
C ARG A 58 16.89 -8.03 10.43
N GLU A 59 17.19 -6.80 10.05
CA GLU A 59 18.36 -6.11 10.58
C GLU A 59 18.26 -5.87 12.08
N ALA A 60 17.06 -5.53 12.58
CA ALA A 60 16.83 -5.35 14.01
C ALA A 60 17.02 -6.64 14.83
N SER A 61 16.87 -7.82 14.23
CA SER A 61 17.12 -9.09 14.88
C SER A 61 18.63 -9.40 15.03
N LEU A 62 19.47 -8.80 14.18
CA LEU A 62 20.89 -9.05 14.09
C LEU A 62 21.74 -8.10 14.94
N ILE A 63 21.33 -6.84 15.08
CA ILE A 63 22.12 -5.78 15.72
C ILE A 63 21.75 -5.56 17.18
N ALA A 64 22.63 -4.89 17.90
CA ALA A 64 22.38 -4.52 19.30
C ALA A 64 21.18 -3.57 19.44
N ALA A 65 20.40 -3.74 20.50
CA ALA A 65 19.19 -2.94 20.75
C ALA A 65 19.47 -1.42 20.82
N SER A 66 20.63 -1.03 21.35
CA SER A 66 21.05 0.36 21.41
C SER A 66 21.26 0.96 20.01
N ALA A 67 21.90 0.21 19.10
CA ALA A 67 22.12 0.63 17.72
C ALA A 67 20.82 0.61 16.91
N ALA A 68 19.94 -0.36 17.15
CA ALA A 68 18.64 -0.47 16.50
C ALA A 68 17.72 0.72 16.85
N ASN A 69 17.72 1.17 18.11
CA ASN A 69 16.88 2.27 18.60
C ASN A 69 17.44 3.66 18.31
N ALA A 70 18.72 3.77 17.90
CA ALA A 70 19.32 5.07 17.60
C ALA A 70 18.52 5.80 16.50
N GLU A 71 18.28 7.11 16.70
CA GLU A 71 17.50 7.92 15.73
C GLU A 71 18.19 8.00 14.36
N ASP A 72 19.52 8.07 14.33
CA ASP A 72 20.34 8.04 13.13
C ASP A 72 20.85 6.63 12.80
N GLY A 73 20.28 5.60 13.46
CA GLY A 73 20.68 4.21 13.31
C GLY A 73 20.21 3.57 12.00
N PRO A 74 20.72 2.35 11.73
CA PRO A 74 20.43 1.68 10.46
C PRO A 74 18.94 1.45 10.23
N ILE A 75 18.18 1.13 11.28
CA ILE A 75 16.76 0.76 11.16
C ILE A 75 15.89 1.98 10.84
N LYS A 76 16.13 3.12 11.51
CA LYS A 76 15.28 4.31 11.38
C LYS A 76 15.69 5.20 10.21
N ARG A 77 16.98 5.17 9.81
CA ARG A 77 17.49 6.11 8.80
C ARG A 77 18.19 5.45 7.63
N SER A 78 19.30 4.76 7.83
CA SER A 78 20.15 4.28 6.74
C SER A 78 19.45 3.30 5.81
N ILE A 79 18.70 2.32 6.32
CA ILE A 79 17.93 1.36 5.52
C ILE A 79 16.78 2.07 4.77
N PRO A 80 15.92 2.87 5.42
CA PRO A 80 14.89 3.62 4.72
C PRO A 80 15.44 4.55 3.63
N GLU A 81 16.52 5.32 3.90
CA GLU A 81 17.12 6.22 2.92
C GLU A 81 17.63 5.46 1.68
N SER A 82 18.39 4.37 1.89
CA SER A 82 18.89 3.54 0.79
C SER A 82 17.78 2.87 0.00
N TRP A 83 16.73 2.41 0.69
CA TRP A 83 15.56 1.83 0.04
C TRP A 83 14.79 2.86 -0.77
N LEU A 84 14.59 4.09 -0.26
CA LEU A 84 13.93 5.19 -0.98
C LEU A 84 14.65 5.56 -2.29
N GLN A 85 15.99 5.42 -2.32
CA GLN A 85 16.78 5.61 -3.53
C GLN A 85 16.68 4.45 -4.52
N SER A 86 16.19 3.28 -4.10
CA SER A 86 15.98 2.13 -4.96
C SER A 86 14.75 2.29 -5.87
N GLY A 87 14.66 1.45 -6.91
CA GLY A 87 13.48 1.43 -7.78
C GLY A 87 12.18 1.12 -7.04
N MET A 88 12.22 0.29 -5.97
CA MET A 88 11.04 0.00 -5.14
C MET A 88 10.58 1.22 -4.35
N GLY A 89 11.52 1.97 -3.75
CA GLY A 89 11.20 3.18 -3.01
C GLY A 89 10.65 4.28 -3.91
N GLN A 90 11.24 4.47 -5.08
CA GLN A 90 10.76 5.43 -6.08
C GLN A 90 9.36 5.06 -6.60
N PHE A 91 9.09 3.77 -6.84
CA PHE A 91 7.76 3.30 -7.24
C PHE A 91 6.72 3.47 -6.11
N ALA A 92 7.10 3.22 -4.86
CA ALA A 92 6.21 3.38 -3.71
C ALA A 92 5.73 4.81 -3.56
N ASP A 93 6.58 5.81 -3.91
CA ASP A 93 6.27 7.25 -3.88
C ASP A 93 5.55 7.66 -2.59
N LEU A 94 6.29 7.61 -1.48
CA LEU A 94 5.73 7.91 -0.16
C LEU A 94 5.36 9.40 -0.05
N ALA A 95 4.31 9.68 0.72
CA ALA A 95 3.92 11.06 1.05
C ALA A 95 4.81 11.69 2.13
N VAL A 96 5.59 10.88 2.85
CA VAL A 96 6.59 11.31 3.86
C VAL A 96 7.97 10.89 3.41
N ALA A 97 8.97 11.70 3.74
CA ALA A 97 10.34 11.45 3.29
C ALA A 97 10.93 10.16 3.90
N ILE A 98 10.69 9.91 5.18
CA ILE A 98 11.15 8.70 5.88
C ILE A 98 9.97 8.16 6.68
N PRO A 99 9.67 6.85 6.61
CA PRO A 99 8.62 6.24 7.40
C PRO A 99 8.97 6.25 8.90
N ASP A 100 7.98 6.47 9.74
CA ASP A 100 8.14 6.43 11.18
C ASP A 100 8.23 4.97 11.66
N THR A 101 9.31 4.65 12.38
CA THR A 101 9.60 3.28 12.82
C THR A 101 9.84 3.24 14.31
N VAL A 102 9.02 2.47 15.02
CA VAL A 102 9.10 2.23 16.46
C VAL A 102 9.53 0.80 16.72
N LEU A 103 10.55 0.63 17.58
CA LEU A 103 11.01 -0.68 18.01
C LEU A 103 10.65 -0.90 19.48
N SER A 104 10.24 -2.12 19.79
CA SER A 104 10.02 -2.58 21.14
C SER A 104 10.55 -4.01 21.30
N TYR A 105 11.03 -4.33 22.49
CA TYR A 105 11.57 -5.66 22.81
C TYR A 105 10.66 -6.35 23.81
N LYS A 106 10.38 -7.63 23.55
CA LYS A 106 9.53 -8.47 24.40
C LYS A 106 10.31 -9.69 24.85
N GLU A 107 10.09 -10.08 26.08
CA GLU A 107 10.57 -11.34 26.61
C GLU A 107 9.54 -12.43 26.34
N GLY A 108 10.00 -13.52 25.75
CA GLY A 108 9.20 -14.72 25.50
C GLY A 108 9.18 -15.65 26.70
N THR A 109 8.66 -16.83 26.49
CA THR A 109 8.57 -17.88 27.50
C THR A 109 9.96 -18.41 27.82
N ARG A 110 10.22 -18.62 29.12
CA ARG A 110 11.48 -19.23 29.56
C ARG A 110 11.47 -20.71 29.20
N SER A 111 12.46 -21.15 28.43
CA SER A 111 12.64 -22.55 28.07
C SER A 111 12.99 -23.39 29.29
N ALA A 112 12.74 -24.70 29.26
CA ALA A 112 13.12 -25.65 30.31
C ALA A 112 14.65 -25.65 30.59
N ASN A 113 15.45 -25.24 29.62
CA ASN A 113 16.90 -25.11 29.74
C ASN A 113 17.37 -23.79 30.37
N GLY A 114 16.45 -22.97 30.90
CA GLY A 114 16.75 -21.68 31.53
C GLY A 114 17.02 -20.52 30.55
N THR A 115 17.09 -20.78 29.24
CA THR A 115 17.20 -19.74 28.22
C THR A 115 15.84 -19.07 28.02
N GLN A 116 15.84 -17.74 27.90
CA GLN A 116 14.65 -16.95 27.65
C GLN A 116 14.68 -16.42 26.22
N ASP A 117 13.64 -16.75 25.46
CA ASP A 117 13.48 -16.22 24.11
C ASP A 117 13.26 -14.71 24.20
N GLN A 118 13.87 -13.98 23.30
CA GLN A 118 13.69 -12.54 23.18
C GLN A 118 13.21 -12.22 21.78
N PHE A 119 12.24 -11.31 21.70
CA PHE A 119 11.65 -10.89 20.45
C PHE A 119 11.82 -9.39 20.26
N VAL A 120 12.13 -8.99 19.05
CA VAL A 120 12.01 -7.61 18.60
C VAL A 120 10.68 -7.45 17.89
N VAL A 121 9.95 -6.40 18.22
CA VAL A 121 8.70 -5.99 17.56
C VAL A 121 8.97 -4.67 16.88
N ILE A 122 8.70 -4.61 15.58
CA ILE A 122 8.80 -3.39 14.79
C ILE A 122 7.41 -2.95 14.35
N GLU A 123 7.13 -1.67 14.51
CA GLU A 123 5.98 -0.99 13.94
C GLU A 123 6.49 0.08 12.99
N THR A 124 6.08 0.03 11.73
CA THR A 124 6.48 1.02 10.72
C THR A 124 5.24 1.63 10.08
N ALA A 125 5.12 2.94 10.19
CA ALA A 125 4.01 3.71 9.64
C ALA A 125 4.40 4.34 8.29
N PHE A 126 3.58 4.08 7.27
CA PHE A 126 3.73 4.60 5.92
C PHE A 126 2.54 5.47 5.54
N LYS A 127 2.76 6.44 4.66
CA LYS A 127 1.70 7.18 3.98
C LYS A 127 1.90 7.04 2.47
N LEU A 128 1.09 6.21 1.83
CA LEU A 128 1.14 5.92 0.40
C LEU A 128 0.36 6.97 -0.37
N LYS A 129 0.98 7.60 -1.37
CA LYS A 129 0.24 8.42 -2.33
C LYS A 129 -0.64 7.54 -3.22
N PRO A 130 -1.83 7.99 -3.61
CA PRO A 130 -2.66 7.28 -4.56
C PRO A 130 -1.89 7.03 -5.87
N PHE A 131 -2.16 5.91 -6.53
CA PHE A 131 -1.51 5.57 -7.81
C PHE A 131 -2.01 6.48 -8.93
N ILE A 132 -3.31 6.72 -8.96
CA ILE A 132 -3.95 7.68 -9.86
C ILE A 132 -4.77 8.61 -8.97
N SER A 133 -4.41 9.90 -8.97
CA SER A 133 -5.20 10.92 -8.25
C SER A 133 -6.36 11.35 -9.12
N VAL A 134 -7.57 10.97 -8.73
CA VAL A 134 -8.80 11.36 -9.43
C VAL A 134 -9.57 12.34 -8.56
N SER A 135 -9.63 13.60 -9.00
CA SER A 135 -10.53 14.57 -8.38
C SER A 135 -11.96 14.35 -8.88
N VAL A 136 -12.78 13.70 -8.06
CA VAL A 136 -14.21 13.53 -8.36
C VAL A 136 -14.97 14.66 -7.68
N PRO A 137 -15.71 15.50 -8.44
CA PRO A 137 -16.55 16.54 -7.85
C PRO A 137 -17.56 15.93 -6.86
N GLY A 138 -17.58 16.43 -5.61
CA GLY A 138 -18.47 15.93 -4.56
C GLY A 138 -17.90 14.83 -3.67
N LEU A 139 -16.74 14.24 -3.98
CA LEU A 139 -15.98 13.35 -3.10
C LEU A 139 -14.77 14.11 -2.57
N SER A 140 -14.93 14.74 -1.42
CA SER A 140 -13.93 15.69 -0.89
C SER A 140 -12.64 15.04 -0.42
N SER A 141 -12.67 13.85 0.21
CA SER A 141 -11.46 13.15 0.63
C SER A 141 -11.71 11.65 0.79
N VAL A 142 -11.08 10.87 -0.08
CA VAL A 142 -11.11 9.41 0.02
C VAL A 142 -9.66 8.92 0.06
N PRO A 143 -9.23 8.34 1.20
CA PRO A 143 -7.89 7.76 1.33
C PRO A 143 -7.62 6.74 0.21
N GLY A 144 -6.49 6.87 -0.47
CA GLY A 144 -6.11 5.99 -1.59
C GLY A 144 -6.64 6.40 -2.97
N LEU A 145 -7.59 7.36 -3.06
CA LEU A 145 -8.06 7.92 -4.35
C LEU A 145 -7.54 9.33 -4.59
N ASN A 146 -7.67 10.23 -3.63
CA ASN A 146 -7.21 11.61 -3.73
C ASN A 146 -6.38 12.06 -2.51
N GLU A 147 -6.36 11.26 -1.46
CA GLU A 147 -5.52 11.50 -0.28
C GLU A 147 -4.57 10.33 -0.01
N PRO A 148 -3.43 10.59 0.67
CA PRO A 148 -2.52 9.53 1.07
C PRO A 148 -3.21 8.48 1.94
N PHE A 149 -2.93 7.21 1.67
CA PHE A 149 -3.45 6.08 2.42
C PHE A 149 -2.46 5.73 3.54
N PRO A 150 -2.85 5.82 4.82
CA PRO A 150 -2.01 5.42 5.93
C PRO A 150 -1.97 3.90 6.06
N VAL A 151 -0.77 3.34 6.22
CA VAL A 151 -0.53 1.91 6.44
C VAL A 151 0.37 1.74 7.63
N LEU A 152 0.01 0.85 8.54
CA LEU A 152 0.82 0.45 9.67
C LEU A 152 1.16 -1.03 9.54
N PHE A 153 2.46 -1.33 9.47
CA PHE A 153 2.97 -2.69 9.58
C PHE A 153 3.46 -2.93 11.00
N ARG A 154 3.10 -4.09 11.52
CA ARG A 154 3.59 -4.57 12.80
C ARG A 154 4.00 -6.03 12.66
N SER A 155 5.24 -6.33 12.96
CA SER A 155 5.78 -7.68 12.92
C SER A 155 6.74 -7.91 14.09
N GLN A 156 6.92 -9.18 14.42
CA GLN A 156 7.87 -9.59 15.45
C GLN A 156 8.74 -10.75 14.94
N THR A 157 9.99 -10.78 15.39
CA THR A 157 10.91 -11.88 15.15
C THR A 157 11.75 -12.15 16.39
N ALA A 158 12.24 -13.38 16.54
CA ALA A 158 13.18 -13.71 17.59
C ALA A 158 14.53 -13.01 17.33
N LEU A 159 15.20 -12.59 18.40
CA LEU A 159 16.56 -12.09 18.31
C LEU A 159 17.51 -13.26 18.02
N GLU A 160 18.31 -13.11 16.97
CA GLU A 160 19.29 -14.15 16.61
C GLU A 160 20.44 -14.21 17.62
N ASN A 161 20.76 -13.08 18.24
CA ASN A 161 21.73 -12.99 19.31
C ASN A 161 21.17 -12.26 20.54
N PRO A 162 20.61 -12.99 21.52
CA PRO A 162 20.04 -12.41 22.73
C PRO A 162 21.01 -11.56 23.55
N SER A 163 22.31 -11.82 23.47
CA SER A 163 23.36 -11.05 24.16
C SER A 163 23.50 -9.61 23.63
N ASN A 164 23.03 -9.33 22.43
CA ASN A 164 23.04 -8.00 21.83
C ASN A 164 22.09 -7.01 22.54
N ARG A 165 21.13 -7.48 23.35
CA ARG A 165 20.24 -6.61 24.11
C ARG A 165 20.94 -5.89 25.27
N MET A 166 21.97 -6.50 25.85
CA MET A 166 22.62 -6.03 27.09
C MET A 166 23.78 -5.05 26.86
N ARG A 167 24.02 -4.62 25.60
CA ARG A 167 25.13 -3.71 25.30
C ARG A 167 24.63 -2.36 24.78
#